data_554e30860525be1a03083309d2a0880b
#
_entry.id   554e30860525be1a03083309d2a0880b
#
_cell.length_a   1.000
_cell.length_b   1.000
_cell.length_c   1.000
_cell.angle_alpha   90.00
_cell.angle_beta   90.00
_cell.angle_gamma   90.00
#
_symmetry.space_group_name_H-M   'P 1'
#
loop_
_entity.id
_entity.type
_entity.pdbx_description
1 polymer ?
#
loop_
_entity_poly.entity_id
_entity_poly.type
_entity_poly.pdbx_seq_one_letter_code
_entity_poly.pdbx_strand_id
1 'polypeptide(L)'
;VIAAFEFYRTIAFAVNASMNQLYSGYLWMGVGFIVYLIFHRFFFRKNIDIMQTMSHEGAHMLIGALFLRRKIYQFNAKSADSLSYGDNTLGFVSSSRKGNYISIMSTLAPYMLPYLTFLLLLFRLMIKNECLPIVDVIIGFSLMFYFLCWKKDTRRDQSDIRLCGIFLSYLYIITFLLFNISLIIYS
;
A
#
# COMPACT_ATOMS: atom_id res chain seq x y z
N VAL A 1 8.54 7.05 18.12
CA VAL A 1 8.08 8.18 18.95
C VAL A 1 7.55 9.30 18.06
N ILE A 2 8.33 9.84 17.09
CA ILE A 2 7.90 10.94 16.20
C ILE A 2 6.63 10.59 15.43
N ALA A 3 6.58 9.41 14.77
CA ALA A 3 5.40 8.99 14.01
C ALA A 3 4.14 8.83 14.87
N ALA A 4 4.28 8.35 16.11
CA ALA A 4 3.16 8.25 17.03
C ALA A 4 2.68 9.63 17.52
N PHE A 5 3.58 10.56 17.71
CA PHE A 5 3.24 11.93 18.06
C PHE A 5 2.54 12.66 16.90
N GLU A 6 3.03 12.54 15.69
CA GLU A 6 2.39 13.11 14.50
C GLU A 6 1.02 12.47 14.23
N PHE A 7 0.88 11.17 14.44
CA PHE A 7 -0.41 10.49 14.35
C PHE A 7 -1.42 11.02 15.37
N TYR A 8 -0.99 11.21 16.63
CA TYR A 8 -1.83 11.82 17.66
C TYR A 8 -2.26 13.24 17.29
N ARG A 9 -1.32 14.10 16.84
CA ARG A 9 -1.63 15.46 16.38
C ARG A 9 -2.64 15.45 15.23
N THR A 10 -2.49 14.53 14.29
CA THR A 10 -3.38 14.36 13.14
C THR A 10 -4.79 14.00 13.57
N ILE A 11 -4.93 13.05 14.51
CA ILE A 11 -6.24 12.71 15.07
C ILE A 11 -6.85 13.91 15.81
N ALA A 12 -6.06 14.60 16.64
CA ALA A 12 -6.54 15.78 17.35
C ALA A 12 -7.00 16.89 16.38
N PHE A 13 -6.27 17.10 15.27
CA PHE A 13 -6.67 18.02 14.22
C PHE A 13 -7.97 17.57 13.56
N ALA A 14 -8.09 16.30 13.17
CA ALA A 14 -9.28 15.75 12.54
C ALA A 14 -10.53 15.86 13.44
N VAL A 15 -10.39 15.66 14.75
CA VAL A 15 -11.47 15.81 15.74
C VAL A 15 -11.87 17.27 15.93
N ASN A 16 -10.93 18.21 15.89
CA ASN A 16 -11.16 19.63 16.13
C ASN A 16 -11.52 20.42 14.87
N ALA A 17 -11.29 19.87 13.68
CA ALA A 17 -11.66 20.53 12.44
C ALA A 17 -13.18 20.64 12.34
N SER A 18 -13.67 21.79 11.83
CA SER A 18 -15.12 21.98 11.71
C SER A 18 -15.74 20.87 10.88
N MET A 19 -16.77 20.24 11.42
CA MET A 19 -17.45 19.08 10.87
C MET A 19 -17.83 19.23 9.39
N ASN A 20 -18.12 20.43 8.92
CA ASN A 20 -18.57 20.71 7.54
C ASN A 20 -17.45 20.57 6.47
N GLN A 21 -16.18 20.79 6.80
CA GLN A 21 -15.08 20.64 5.84
C GLN A 21 -14.49 19.22 5.81
N LEU A 22 -14.50 18.54 6.94
CA LEU A 22 -14.05 17.14 7.04
C LEU A 22 -14.99 16.16 6.34
N TYR A 23 -16.28 16.47 6.28
CA TYR A 23 -17.30 15.50 5.93
C TYR A 23 -17.32 15.07 4.47
N SER A 24 -16.96 15.92 3.50
CA SER A 24 -17.18 15.56 2.10
C SER A 24 -16.16 14.54 1.60
N GLY A 25 -14.87 14.77 1.76
CA GLY A 25 -13.82 13.88 1.23
C GLY A 25 -13.77 12.53 1.95
N TYR A 26 -13.74 12.53 3.28
CA TYR A 26 -13.67 11.27 4.06
C TYR A 26 -14.93 10.44 3.96
N LEU A 27 -16.11 11.07 3.82
CA LEU A 27 -17.35 10.34 3.56
C LEU A 27 -17.25 9.57 2.24
N TRP A 28 -16.78 10.22 1.17
CA TRP A 28 -16.61 9.57 -0.13
C TRP A 28 -15.53 8.49 -0.11
N MET A 29 -14.43 8.71 0.61
CA MET A 29 -13.44 7.64 0.85
C MET A 29 -14.08 6.46 1.60
N GLY A 30 -14.92 6.73 2.62
CA GLY A 30 -15.69 5.71 3.34
C GLY A 30 -16.62 4.91 2.42
N VAL A 31 -17.30 5.58 1.51
CA VAL A 31 -18.09 4.91 0.45
C VAL A 31 -17.18 4.00 -0.39
N GLY A 32 -16.00 4.46 -0.77
CA GLY A 32 -15.02 3.67 -1.51
C GLY A 32 -14.60 2.39 -0.77
N PHE A 33 -14.39 2.45 0.55
CA PHE A 33 -14.15 1.27 1.40
C PHE A 33 -15.28 0.25 1.29
N ILE A 34 -16.54 0.70 1.42
CA ILE A 34 -17.71 -0.17 1.36
C ILE A 34 -17.84 -0.79 -0.03
N VAL A 35 -17.69 0.03 -1.07
CA VAL A 35 -17.72 -0.43 -2.46
C VAL A 35 -16.66 -1.52 -2.70
N TYR A 36 -15.42 -1.31 -2.21
CA TYR A 36 -14.40 -2.33 -2.33
C TYR A 36 -14.78 -3.63 -1.62
N LEU A 37 -15.31 -3.59 -0.40
CA LEU A 37 -15.72 -4.80 0.34
C LEU A 37 -16.79 -5.58 -0.41
N ILE A 38 -17.76 -4.89 -1.03
CA ILE A 38 -18.79 -5.51 -1.87
C ILE A 38 -18.13 -6.16 -3.10
N PHE A 39 -17.29 -5.43 -3.83
CA PHE A 39 -16.57 -5.95 -4.99
C PHE A 39 -15.67 -7.13 -4.62
N HIS A 40 -14.95 -7.05 -3.50
CA HIS A 40 -14.14 -8.14 -3.00
C HIS A 40 -14.95 -9.40 -2.75
N ARG A 41 -16.13 -9.26 -2.15
CA ARG A 41 -17.00 -10.40 -1.82
C ARG A 41 -17.55 -11.11 -3.06
N PHE A 42 -17.88 -10.38 -4.14
CA PHE A 42 -18.58 -10.90 -5.29
C PHE A 42 -17.67 -11.18 -6.50
N PHE A 43 -16.64 -10.37 -6.74
CA PHE A 43 -15.84 -10.40 -7.97
C PHE A 43 -14.38 -10.79 -7.76
N PHE A 44 -13.74 -10.34 -6.69
CA PHE A 44 -12.28 -10.51 -6.54
C PHE A 44 -11.87 -11.77 -5.79
N ARG A 45 -12.81 -12.55 -5.27
CA ARG A 45 -12.48 -13.72 -4.43
C ARG A 45 -11.58 -14.75 -5.13
N LYS A 46 -11.69 -14.90 -6.46
CA LYS A 46 -10.87 -15.84 -7.25
C LYS A 46 -9.58 -15.23 -7.81
N ASN A 47 -9.60 -13.94 -8.16
CA ASN A 47 -8.49 -13.29 -8.89
C ASN A 47 -7.66 -12.35 -8.04
N ILE A 48 -7.95 -12.27 -6.75
CA ILE A 48 -7.26 -11.32 -5.85
C ILE A 48 -5.77 -11.63 -5.72
N ASP A 49 -5.39 -12.90 -5.80
CA ASP A 49 -4.00 -13.34 -5.61
C ASP A 49 -3.07 -12.73 -6.66
N ILE A 50 -3.50 -12.65 -7.93
CA ILE A 50 -2.69 -12.02 -8.98
C ILE A 50 -2.58 -10.50 -8.77
N MET A 51 -3.69 -9.84 -8.42
CA MET A 51 -3.68 -8.39 -8.14
C MET A 51 -2.83 -8.06 -6.91
N GLN A 52 -2.92 -8.88 -5.89
CA GLN A 52 -2.10 -8.76 -4.68
C GLN A 52 -0.62 -8.94 -5.01
N THR A 53 -0.26 -9.99 -5.74
CA THR A 53 1.13 -10.24 -6.16
C THR A 53 1.64 -9.10 -7.03
N MET A 54 0.85 -8.61 -7.99
CA MET A 54 1.22 -7.44 -8.80
C MET A 54 1.44 -6.19 -7.95
N SER A 55 0.59 -5.96 -6.95
CA SER A 55 0.74 -4.83 -6.03
C SER A 55 2.00 -4.98 -5.17
N HIS A 56 2.28 -6.17 -4.67
CA HIS A 56 3.46 -6.48 -3.87
C HIS A 56 4.76 -6.25 -4.66
N GLU A 57 4.90 -6.94 -5.78
CA GLU A 57 6.08 -6.82 -6.64
C GLU A 57 6.21 -5.42 -7.25
N GLY A 58 5.08 -4.77 -7.55
CA GLY A 58 5.03 -3.39 -8.02
C GLY A 58 5.61 -2.40 -7.01
N ALA A 59 5.39 -2.59 -5.72
CA ALA A 59 5.99 -1.76 -4.67
C ALA A 59 7.51 -1.93 -4.60
N HIS A 60 8.03 -3.16 -4.69
CA HIS A 60 9.47 -3.42 -4.80
C HIS A 60 10.09 -2.73 -6.01
N MET A 61 9.42 -2.85 -7.17
CA MET A 61 9.85 -2.23 -8.42
C MET A 61 9.90 -0.71 -8.30
N LEU A 62 8.84 -0.09 -7.78
CA LEU A 62 8.72 1.36 -7.67
C LEU A 62 9.82 1.94 -6.77
N ILE A 63 10.00 1.38 -5.58
CA ILE A 63 11.03 1.84 -4.64
C ILE A 63 12.44 1.54 -5.19
N GLY A 64 12.63 0.36 -5.80
CA GLY A 64 13.90 0.01 -6.43
C GLY A 64 14.29 0.96 -7.55
N ALA A 65 13.36 1.32 -8.44
CA ALA A 65 13.61 2.20 -9.57
C ALA A 65 13.79 3.67 -9.15
N LEU A 66 12.86 4.21 -8.36
CA LEU A 66 12.83 5.64 -8.03
C LEU A 66 13.90 6.05 -7.01
N PHE A 67 14.00 5.29 -5.91
CA PHE A 67 14.88 5.69 -4.81
C PHE A 67 16.26 5.06 -4.87
N LEU A 68 16.37 3.84 -5.39
CA LEU A 68 17.65 3.12 -5.45
C LEU A 68 18.27 3.13 -6.84
N ARG A 69 17.61 3.74 -7.82
CA ARG A 69 18.05 3.80 -9.24
C ARG A 69 18.46 2.42 -9.78
N ARG A 70 17.74 1.37 -9.37
CA ARG A 70 17.99 0.01 -9.85
C ARG A 70 17.41 -0.18 -11.23
N LYS A 71 18.16 -0.84 -12.11
CA LYS A 71 17.60 -1.31 -13.38
C LYS A 71 16.76 -2.55 -13.11
N ILE A 72 15.53 -2.55 -13.59
CA ILE A 72 14.61 -3.68 -13.48
C ILE A 72 14.75 -4.49 -14.76
N TYR A 73 15.04 -5.79 -14.62
CA TYR A 73 15.23 -6.69 -15.75
C TYR A 73 14.00 -7.56 -16.01
N GLN A 74 13.34 -8.00 -14.96
CA GLN A 74 12.16 -8.85 -15.06
C GLN A 74 11.16 -8.51 -13.97
N PHE A 75 9.90 -8.55 -14.35
CA PHE A 75 8.75 -8.47 -13.46
C PHE A 75 7.82 -9.64 -13.79
N ASN A 76 7.45 -10.44 -12.81
CA ASN A 76 6.53 -11.56 -12.99
C ASN A 76 5.55 -11.60 -11.83
N ALA A 77 4.27 -11.82 -12.15
CA ALA A 77 3.22 -12.09 -11.18
C ALA A 77 2.33 -13.21 -11.72
N LYS A 78 2.11 -14.24 -10.91
CA LYS A 78 1.33 -15.41 -11.24
C LYS A 78 0.13 -15.55 -10.31
N SER A 79 -0.93 -16.15 -10.80
CA SER A 79 -2.02 -16.63 -9.95
C SER A 79 -1.61 -17.92 -9.24
N ALA A 80 -2.15 -18.18 -8.06
CA ALA A 80 -1.94 -19.43 -7.34
C ALA A 80 -2.36 -20.66 -8.18
N ASP A 81 -3.40 -20.51 -9.01
CA ASP A 81 -3.90 -21.57 -9.90
C ASP A 81 -2.97 -21.85 -11.09
N SER A 82 -2.03 -20.94 -11.39
CA SER A 82 -1.07 -21.09 -12.50
C SER A 82 0.28 -21.66 -12.08
N LEU A 83 0.45 -22.02 -10.81
CA LEU A 83 1.68 -22.61 -10.30
C LEU A 83 1.81 -24.06 -10.79
N SER A 84 2.91 -24.37 -11.44
CA SER A 84 3.27 -25.75 -11.75
C SER A 84 3.82 -26.46 -10.50
N TYR A 85 3.74 -27.79 -10.51
CA TYR A 85 4.30 -28.62 -9.43
C TYR A 85 5.78 -28.33 -9.21
N GLY A 86 6.12 -27.80 -8.02
CA GLY A 86 7.48 -27.39 -7.66
C GLY A 86 7.78 -25.89 -7.77
N ASP A 87 6.86 -25.08 -8.29
CA ASP A 87 7.01 -23.61 -8.34
C ASP A 87 6.34 -22.98 -7.10
N ASN A 88 7.15 -22.51 -6.16
CA ASN A 88 6.66 -21.95 -4.88
C ASN A 88 6.58 -20.41 -4.88
N THR A 89 6.81 -19.75 -6.03
CA THR A 89 6.85 -18.28 -6.11
C THR A 89 5.68 -17.73 -6.90
N LEU A 90 4.84 -16.92 -6.27
CA LEU A 90 3.73 -16.22 -6.92
C LEU A 90 4.20 -15.01 -7.75
N GLY A 91 5.34 -14.43 -7.39
CA GLY A 91 5.92 -13.31 -8.13
C GLY A 91 7.38 -13.07 -7.79
N PHE A 92 8.04 -12.33 -8.66
CA PHE A 92 9.39 -11.84 -8.39
C PHE A 92 9.73 -10.61 -9.23
N VAL A 93 10.61 -9.77 -8.68
CA VAL A 93 11.26 -8.67 -9.38
C VAL A 93 12.74 -8.92 -9.45
N SER A 94 13.29 -9.05 -10.66
CA SER A 94 14.72 -9.09 -10.89
C SER A 94 15.25 -7.68 -11.15
N SER A 95 16.21 -7.24 -10.34
CA SER A 95 16.81 -5.90 -10.48
C SER A 95 18.32 -5.93 -10.29
N SER A 96 19.01 -4.91 -10.84
CA SER A 96 20.44 -4.75 -10.62
C SER A 96 20.75 -4.53 -9.13
N ARG A 97 21.58 -5.38 -8.55
CA ARG A 97 22.15 -5.14 -7.22
C ARG A 97 23.35 -4.21 -7.33
N LYS A 98 23.29 -3.02 -6.71
CA LYS A 98 24.46 -2.20 -6.44
C LYS A 98 24.88 -2.46 -4.98
N GLY A 99 25.92 -3.29 -4.80
CA GLY A 99 26.49 -3.59 -3.49
C GLY A 99 25.75 -4.68 -2.69
N ASN A 100 26.32 -5.08 -1.57
CA ASN A 100 25.81 -6.14 -0.69
C ASN A 100 24.74 -5.64 0.31
N TYR A 101 24.29 -4.37 0.20
CA TYR A 101 23.34 -3.81 1.13
C TYR A 101 21.91 -4.16 0.72
N ILE A 102 21.22 -4.89 1.58
CA ILE A 102 19.78 -5.06 1.53
C ILE A 102 19.17 -3.74 1.99
N SER A 103 18.54 -3.03 1.07
CA SER A 103 17.81 -1.84 1.46
C SER A 103 16.53 -2.27 2.17
N ILE A 104 16.45 -2.05 3.47
CA ILE A 104 15.26 -2.32 4.28
C ILE A 104 14.01 -1.68 3.66
N MET A 105 14.13 -0.44 3.16
CA MET A 105 13.03 0.26 2.50
C MET A 105 12.54 -0.47 1.25
N SER A 106 13.46 -0.97 0.40
CA SER A 106 13.08 -1.72 -0.80
C SER A 106 12.44 -3.07 -0.45
N THR A 107 12.99 -3.75 0.56
CA THR A 107 12.52 -5.08 0.97
C THR A 107 11.17 -5.01 1.67
N LEU A 108 10.93 -3.97 2.48
CA LEU A 108 9.67 -3.80 3.19
C LEU A 108 8.66 -2.89 2.48
N ALA A 109 8.97 -2.42 1.27
CA ALA A 109 8.12 -1.49 0.51
C ALA A 109 6.65 -1.92 0.39
N PRO A 110 6.32 -3.18 0.06
CA PRO A 110 4.93 -3.63 -0.06
C PRO A 110 4.12 -3.50 1.22
N TYR A 111 4.80 -3.64 2.36
CA TYR A 111 4.17 -3.59 3.68
C TYR A 111 4.07 -2.16 4.23
N MET A 112 4.83 -1.23 3.67
CA MET A 112 4.99 0.11 4.20
C MET A 112 4.28 1.17 3.36
N LEU A 113 4.07 0.92 2.06
CA LEU A 113 3.69 1.98 1.12
C LEU A 113 2.41 1.64 0.35
N PRO A 114 1.28 2.33 0.60
CA PRO A 114 0.10 2.27 -0.24
C PRO A 114 0.30 3.11 -1.51
N TYR A 115 1.26 2.72 -2.36
CA TYR A 115 1.74 3.53 -3.48
C TYR A 115 0.62 3.92 -4.47
N LEU A 116 -0.34 3.02 -4.70
CA LEU A 116 -1.48 3.31 -5.57
C LEU A 116 -2.35 4.44 -4.99
N THR A 117 -2.59 4.40 -3.68
CA THR A 117 -3.31 5.46 -2.97
C THR A 117 -2.59 6.80 -3.08
N PHE A 118 -1.25 6.82 -2.93
CA PHE A 118 -0.47 8.05 -3.09
C PHE A 118 -0.50 8.59 -4.52
N LEU A 119 -0.44 7.75 -5.53
CA LEU A 119 -0.60 8.18 -6.92
C LEU A 119 -1.98 8.83 -7.14
N LEU A 120 -3.03 8.26 -6.57
CA LEU A 120 -4.38 8.83 -6.64
C LEU A 120 -4.50 10.15 -5.87
N LEU A 121 -3.83 10.30 -4.72
CA LEU A 121 -3.78 11.56 -3.98
C LEU A 121 -3.06 12.65 -4.78
N LEU A 122 -1.94 12.33 -5.45
CA LEU A 122 -1.28 13.26 -6.35
C LEU A 122 -2.19 13.65 -7.52
N PHE A 123 -2.90 12.69 -8.10
CA PHE A 123 -3.86 12.95 -9.16
C PHE A 123 -5.02 13.82 -8.69
N ARG A 124 -5.49 13.64 -7.44
CA ARG A 124 -6.52 14.46 -6.82
C ARG A 124 -6.19 15.95 -6.83
N LEU A 125 -4.90 16.32 -6.66
CA LEU A 125 -4.46 17.71 -6.69
C LEU A 125 -4.64 18.40 -8.07
N MET A 126 -4.80 17.61 -9.13
CA MET A 126 -4.93 18.09 -10.50
C MET A 126 -6.39 18.13 -10.99
N ILE A 127 -7.31 17.61 -10.18
CA ILE A 127 -8.72 17.43 -10.56
C ILE A 127 -9.57 18.62 -10.13
N LYS A 128 -10.57 18.94 -10.94
CA LYS A 128 -11.57 19.98 -10.62
C LYS A 128 -12.45 19.54 -9.44
N ASN A 129 -12.87 20.49 -8.64
CA ASN A 129 -13.68 20.26 -7.42
C ASN A 129 -14.94 19.42 -7.68
N GLU A 130 -15.56 19.53 -8.83
CA GLU A 130 -16.77 18.79 -9.21
C GLU A 130 -16.55 17.26 -9.27
N CYS A 131 -15.34 16.83 -9.61
CA CYS A 131 -14.97 15.41 -9.75
C CYS A 131 -14.31 14.83 -8.49
N LEU A 132 -14.02 15.66 -7.48
CA LEU A 132 -13.36 15.20 -6.25
C LEU A 132 -14.10 14.05 -5.56
N PRO A 133 -15.45 14.03 -5.43
CA PRO A 133 -16.14 12.92 -4.80
C PRO A 133 -15.84 11.56 -5.45
N ILE A 134 -15.76 11.51 -6.77
CA ILE A 134 -15.45 10.28 -7.52
C ILE A 134 -14.02 9.84 -7.23
N VAL A 135 -13.08 10.77 -7.24
CA VAL A 135 -11.66 10.49 -6.95
C VAL A 135 -11.50 10.00 -5.51
N ASP A 136 -12.20 10.62 -4.54
CA ASP A 136 -12.18 10.22 -3.14
C ASP A 136 -12.74 8.80 -2.93
N VAL A 137 -13.79 8.41 -3.66
CA VAL A 137 -14.27 7.02 -3.68
C VAL A 137 -13.19 6.07 -4.21
N ILE A 138 -12.49 6.42 -5.28
CA ILE A 138 -11.42 5.59 -5.85
C ILE A 138 -10.23 5.49 -4.87
N ILE A 139 -9.89 6.58 -4.18
CA ILE A 139 -8.86 6.60 -3.13
C ILE A 139 -9.25 5.65 -1.99
N GLY A 140 -10.46 5.76 -1.48
CA GLY A 140 -10.97 4.86 -0.45
C GLY A 140 -10.95 3.39 -0.87
N PHE A 141 -11.38 3.10 -2.10
CA PHE A 141 -11.32 1.77 -2.70
C PHE A 141 -9.89 1.21 -2.74
N SER A 142 -8.92 2.00 -3.21
CA SER A 142 -7.51 1.59 -3.29
C SER A 142 -6.88 1.39 -1.92
N LEU A 143 -7.25 2.21 -0.94
CA LEU A 143 -6.76 2.12 0.43
C LEU A 143 -7.27 0.84 1.11
N MET A 144 -8.54 0.49 0.90
CA MET A 144 -9.10 -0.76 1.44
C MET A 144 -8.45 -1.99 0.80
N PHE A 145 -8.20 -1.96 -0.51
CA PHE A 145 -7.42 -2.99 -1.20
C PHE A 145 -6.04 -3.17 -0.55
N TYR A 146 -5.32 -2.06 -0.32
CA TYR A 146 -4.03 -2.10 0.35
C TYR A 146 -4.11 -2.73 1.75
N PHE A 147 -5.08 -2.35 2.57
CA PHE A 147 -5.24 -2.92 3.91
C PHE A 147 -5.49 -4.44 3.90
N LEU A 148 -6.27 -4.93 2.96
CA LEU A 148 -6.50 -6.37 2.86
C LEU A 148 -5.25 -7.13 2.37
N CYS A 149 -4.51 -6.58 1.39
CA CYS A 149 -3.22 -7.11 0.97
C CYS A 149 -2.23 -7.09 2.14
N TRP A 150 -2.10 -5.94 2.81
CA TRP A 150 -1.24 -5.78 3.97
C TRP A 150 -1.52 -6.81 5.08
N LYS A 151 -2.80 -7.01 5.44
CA LYS A 151 -3.21 -8.00 6.45
C LYS A 151 -2.83 -9.43 6.06
N LYS A 152 -2.91 -9.77 4.77
CA LYS A 152 -2.59 -11.11 4.26
C LYS A 152 -1.08 -11.32 4.16
N ASP A 153 -0.34 -10.30 3.72
CA ASP A 153 1.09 -10.39 3.44
C ASP A 153 1.98 -10.18 4.68
N THR A 154 1.52 -9.40 5.68
CA THR A 154 2.32 -9.11 6.87
C THR A 154 2.33 -10.30 7.84
N ARG A 155 3.02 -11.37 7.44
CA ARG A 155 3.13 -12.62 8.20
C ARG A 155 4.59 -12.90 8.53
N ARG A 156 4.83 -13.54 9.69
CA ARG A 156 6.20 -13.84 10.18
C ARG A 156 6.98 -14.80 9.28
N ASP A 157 6.31 -15.58 8.46
CA ASP A 157 6.89 -16.55 7.53
C ASP A 157 7.34 -15.93 6.19
N GLN A 158 6.99 -14.69 5.93
CA GLN A 158 7.42 -13.98 4.72
C GLN A 158 8.95 -13.80 4.68
N SER A 159 9.54 -14.08 3.52
CA SER A 159 10.98 -14.00 3.27
C SER A 159 11.56 -12.62 3.58
N ASP A 160 10.85 -11.58 3.16
CA ASP A 160 11.27 -10.18 3.31
C ASP A 160 11.34 -9.76 4.78
N ILE A 161 10.35 -10.15 5.56
CA ILE A 161 10.28 -9.87 7.00
C ILE A 161 11.41 -10.61 7.73
N ARG A 162 11.66 -11.87 7.36
CA ARG A 162 12.76 -12.65 7.95
C ARG A 162 14.12 -12.08 7.58
N LEU A 163 14.29 -11.64 6.33
CA LEU A 163 15.54 -11.09 5.83
C LEU A 163 15.98 -9.82 6.56
N CYS A 164 15.01 -8.96 6.91
CA CYS A 164 15.26 -7.72 7.66
C CYS A 164 15.28 -7.91 9.18
N GLY A 165 14.90 -9.09 9.67
CA GLY A 165 14.68 -9.36 11.09
C GLY A 165 13.27 -8.99 11.54
N ILE A 166 12.59 -9.93 12.20
CA ILE A 166 11.15 -9.84 12.52
C ILE A 166 10.83 -8.59 13.33
N PHE A 167 11.55 -8.33 14.41
CA PHE A 167 11.29 -7.17 15.29
C PHE A 167 11.46 -5.84 14.56
N LEU A 168 12.58 -5.70 13.83
CA LEU A 168 12.90 -4.49 13.09
C LEU A 168 11.87 -4.25 11.97
N SER A 169 11.48 -5.29 11.24
CA SER A 169 10.47 -5.20 10.18
C SER A 169 9.14 -4.68 10.71
N TYR A 170 8.61 -5.25 11.79
CA TYR A 170 7.35 -4.77 12.37
C TYR A 170 7.45 -3.35 12.90
N LEU A 171 8.58 -2.96 13.49
CA LEU A 171 8.78 -1.58 13.94
C LEU A 171 8.70 -0.59 12.75
N TYR A 172 9.39 -0.90 11.65
CA TYR A 172 9.34 -0.08 10.43
C TYR A 172 7.94 -0.06 9.82
N ILE A 173 7.30 -1.22 9.66
CA ILE A 173 5.95 -1.33 9.08
C ILE A 173 4.95 -0.48 9.87
N ILE A 174 4.91 -0.60 11.19
CA ILE A 174 3.98 0.17 12.03
C ILE A 174 4.29 1.66 11.95
N THR A 175 5.56 2.05 12.02
CA THR A 175 5.97 3.46 11.94
C THR A 175 5.49 4.10 10.62
N PHE A 176 5.74 3.42 9.50
CA PHE A 176 5.32 3.93 8.19
C PHE A 176 3.81 3.87 7.98
N LEU A 177 3.12 2.86 8.52
CA LEU A 177 1.67 2.79 8.46
C LEU A 177 1.03 3.99 9.16
N LEU A 178 1.48 4.34 10.38
CA LEU A 178 1.01 5.51 11.11
C LEU A 178 1.30 6.81 10.35
N PHE A 179 2.48 6.93 9.77
CA PHE A 179 2.85 8.08 8.95
C PHE A 179 1.96 8.22 7.70
N ASN A 180 1.72 7.12 6.97
CA ASN A 180 0.87 7.11 5.79
C ASN A 180 -0.58 7.47 6.11
N ILE A 181 -1.14 6.92 7.20
CA ILE A 181 -2.49 7.27 7.66
C ILE A 181 -2.55 8.78 7.97
N SER A 182 -1.52 9.32 8.64
CA SER A 182 -1.45 10.76 8.92
C SER A 182 -1.45 11.58 7.64
N LEU A 183 -0.65 11.23 6.64
CA LEU A 183 -0.62 11.92 5.35
C LEU A 183 -1.99 11.88 4.64
N ILE A 184 -2.67 10.74 4.66
CA ILE A 184 -3.99 10.59 4.02
C ILE A 184 -5.04 11.45 4.73
N ILE A 185 -4.98 11.56 6.06
CA ILE A 185 -5.90 12.41 6.83
C ILE A 185 -5.63 13.90 6.57
N TYR A 186 -4.39 14.32 6.32
CA TYR A 186 -4.07 15.72 6.00
C TYR A 186 -4.32 16.10 4.53
N SER A 187 -4.52 15.16 3.63
CA SER A 187 -4.75 15.41 2.20
C SER A 187 -6.19 15.78 1.87
#